data_1438f7367e20025fe2f733bb618a860a
#
_entry.id   1438f7367e20025fe2f733bb618a860a
#
_cell.length_a   1.000
_cell.length_b   1.000
_cell.length_c   1.000
_cell.angle_alpha   90.00
_cell.angle_beta   90.00
_cell.angle_gamma   90.00
#
_symmetry.space_group_name_H-M   'P 1'
#
loop_
_entity.id
_entity.type
_entity.pdbx_description
1 polymer ?
#
loop_
_entity_poly.entity_id
_entity_poly.type
_entity_poly.pdbx_seq_one_letter_code
_entity_poly.pdbx_strand_id
1 'polypeptide(L)'
;MANTCIRVLAIIYEMTPCVGVRQRTRGDKRKLNMSDSPKNAPRITDEADVVLIGAGIMSSTLGAMLRQLEPSWTQIVFERLDGPAQESSSPWNNAGTGHSALCELNYTPEVKGKVEIAKAVGINEKFQVSRQFWSHLVEEGVLSDPKEFINPVPHVSFGQGADQVAYIKARYEALKDHPLFQGMTYADDEATFTEKLPLMAKGRDFSDPVAISWIDEGTDINYGAQTKQYLDAAEVEGTEIRYGHEVKSIKADGAKWIVTVKNVHTGDTKTIKANFVFVGAGGYALDLLRSAGIPQVKGFAGFPVSGLWLRCTNEELIEQHAAKVYGKASVGAPPMSVPHLDTRVIEGEKGLLFGPYGGWTPKFLKEGSYLDLFKSIRPDNIPSYLGVAAQEFDLTKYLVTEVLKDQDKRMDALREYMPEAQNGDWETIVAGQRVQVIKPAGFPKFGSLEFGTTLINNSEGTIAGLLGASPGASIAPSAMIELLERCFGDRMIEWGDKLKDMIPSYGKKLASEPALFEQQWARTQKTLKLEEA
;
A
#
# COMPACT_ATOMS: atom_id res chain seq x y z
N MET A 1 27.03 11.33 22.45
CA MET A 1 25.69 11.34 21.82
C MET A 1 25.40 12.64 21.05
N ALA A 2 25.53 13.84 21.64
CA ALA A 2 25.27 15.09 20.91
C ALA A 2 26.19 15.30 19.68
N ASN A 3 27.45 14.96 19.74
CA ASN A 3 28.40 15.10 18.62
C ASN A 3 28.11 14.13 17.44
N THR A 4 27.46 13.01 17.68
CA THR A 4 27.11 12.04 16.64
C THR A 4 25.86 12.51 15.87
N CYS A 5 24.87 13.07 16.57
CA CYS A 5 23.70 13.67 15.93
C CYS A 5 24.06 14.88 15.06
N ILE A 6 24.99 15.71 15.50
CA ILE A 6 25.46 16.87 14.73
C ILE A 6 26.23 16.45 13.48
N ARG A 7 27.00 15.36 13.53
CA ARG A 7 27.71 14.82 12.36
C ARG A 7 26.76 14.22 11.32
N VAL A 8 25.68 13.56 11.73
CA VAL A 8 24.64 13.04 10.80
C VAL A 8 23.91 14.20 10.12
N LEU A 9 23.59 15.27 10.84
CA LEU A 9 22.98 16.47 10.26
C LEU A 9 23.92 17.21 9.29
N ALA A 10 25.21 17.24 9.56
CA ALA A 10 26.20 17.86 8.67
C ALA A 10 26.40 17.09 7.36
N ILE A 11 26.37 15.75 7.40
CA ILE A 11 26.46 14.90 6.21
C ILE A 11 25.23 15.10 5.30
N ILE A 12 24.06 15.34 5.89
CA ILE A 12 22.82 15.58 5.15
C ILE A 12 22.85 16.94 4.41
N TYR A 13 23.52 17.94 4.97
CA TYR A 13 23.59 19.29 4.39
C TYR A 13 24.54 19.39 3.18
N GLU A 14 25.58 18.57 3.12
CA GLU A 14 26.56 18.56 2.02
C GLU A 14 26.14 17.74 0.78
N MET A 15 25.03 17.00 0.84
CA MET A 15 24.61 16.03 -0.16
C MET A 15 23.44 16.50 -1.04
N THR A 16 23.43 17.74 -1.50
CA THR A 16 22.45 18.20 -2.51
C THR A 16 23.10 18.24 -3.89
N PRO A 17 22.99 17.21 -4.74
CA PRO A 17 23.38 17.32 -6.13
C PRO A 17 22.25 18.00 -6.92
N CYS A 18 22.56 19.11 -7.59
CA CYS A 18 21.77 19.67 -8.65
C CYS A 18 21.76 18.72 -9.86
N VAL A 19 20.71 17.93 -10.00
CA VAL A 19 20.47 17.20 -11.25
C VAL A 19 19.44 17.99 -12.05
N GLY A 20 19.93 18.71 -13.07
CA GLY A 20 19.12 19.43 -14.03
C GLY A 20 18.44 18.44 -14.99
N VAL A 21 17.14 18.30 -14.87
CA VAL A 21 16.32 17.58 -15.85
C VAL A 21 15.86 18.57 -16.91
N ARG A 22 16.34 18.40 -18.16
CA ARG A 22 15.83 19.12 -19.34
C ARG A 22 14.43 18.63 -19.66
N GLN A 23 13.44 19.50 -19.46
CA GLN A 23 12.10 19.34 -20.01
C GLN A 23 12.12 19.45 -21.53
N ARG A 24 11.64 18.44 -22.24
CA ARG A 24 11.24 18.54 -23.64
C ARG A 24 9.73 18.83 -23.71
N THR A 25 9.41 20.05 -24.09
CA THR A 25 8.06 20.49 -24.47
C THR A 25 7.78 20.19 -25.94
N ARG A 26 6.65 19.54 -26.21
CA ARG A 26 5.77 19.68 -27.39
C ARG A 26 4.54 18.83 -27.10
N GLY A 27 3.33 19.34 -26.96
CA GLY A 27 2.60 20.30 -27.73
C GLY A 27 1.59 19.58 -28.61
N ASP A 28 0.40 19.22 -28.07
CA ASP A 28 -0.78 19.21 -28.95
C ASP A 28 -2.03 19.57 -28.14
N LYS A 29 -2.56 20.75 -28.42
CA LYS A 29 -3.78 21.26 -27.77
C LYS A 29 -4.99 20.75 -28.56
N ARG A 30 -5.59 19.65 -28.17
CA ARG A 30 -6.98 19.36 -28.55
C ARG A 30 -7.91 20.00 -27.55
N LYS A 31 -8.63 21.04 -28.01
CA LYS A 31 -9.78 21.61 -27.29
C LYS A 31 -10.87 20.54 -27.20
N LEU A 32 -11.06 19.96 -26.04
CA LEU A 32 -12.29 19.26 -25.70
C LEU A 32 -13.33 20.32 -25.34
N ASN A 33 -14.42 20.36 -26.09
CA ASN A 33 -15.61 21.15 -25.79
C ASN A 33 -16.21 20.66 -24.46
N MET A 34 -16.06 21.46 -23.42
CA MET A 34 -16.79 21.32 -22.17
C MET A 34 -18.21 21.90 -22.38
N SER A 35 -19.15 21.05 -22.76
CA SER A 35 -20.56 21.32 -22.60
C SER A 35 -21.27 19.98 -22.42
N ASP A 36 -21.47 19.60 -21.15
CA ASP A 36 -22.60 18.89 -20.58
C ASP A 36 -22.22 18.41 -19.16
N SER A 37 -22.20 19.37 -18.22
CA SER A 37 -22.24 19.02 -16.81
C SER A 37 -23.66 18.57 -16.47
N PRO A 38 -23.88 17.48 -15.75
CA PRO A 38 -25.20 17.10 -15.27
C PRO A 38 -25.77 18.21 -14.36
N LYS A 39 -26.89 18.78 -14.75
CA LYS A 39 -27.50 19.97 -14.13
C LYS A 39 -28.15 19.73 -12.77
N ASN A 40 -27.86 18.63 -12.05
CA ASN A 40 -28.52 18.30 -10.77
C ASN A 40 -27.64 17.61 -9.73
N ALA A 41 -26.34 17.91 -9.65
CA ALA A 41 -25.59 17.55 -8.45
C ALA A 41 -26.03 18.51 -7.31
N PRO A 42 -26.40 18.02 -6.11
CA PRO A 42 -26.69 18.90 -4.98
C PRO A 42 -25.45 19.76 -4.72
N ARG A 43 -25.63 21.10 -4.77
CA ARG A 43 -24.56 22.02 -4.34
C ARG A 43 -24.31 21.74 -2.87
N ILE A 44 -23.17 21.11 -2.57
CA ILE A 44 -22.77 20.92 -1.19
C ILE A 44 -22.59 22.32 -0.60
N THR A 45 -23.37 22.62 0.40
CA THR A 45 -23.22 23.80 1.25
C THR A 45 -21.88 23.67 1.99
N ASP A 46 -21.46 24.68 2.75
CA ASP A 46 -20.21 24.64 3.54
C ASP A 46 -20.21 23.56 4.66
N GLU A 47 -21.05 22.54 4.53
CA GLU A 47 -21.19 21.38 5.43
C GLU A 47 -21.30 20.06 4.65
N ALA A 48 -20.73 18.99 5.20
CA ALA A 48 -20.88 17.62 4.70
C ALA A 48 -21.01 16.61 5.87
N ASP A 49 -21.66 15.48 5.60
CA ASP A 49 -21.68 14.38 6.59
C ASP A 49 -20.29 13.77 6.74
N VAL A 50 -19.58 13.59 5.62
CA VAL A 50 -18.27 12.98 5.58
C VAL A 50 -17.29 13.80 4.75
N VAL A 51 -16.12 14.08 5.32
CA VAL A 51 -14.96 14.61 4.60
C VAL A 51 -13.87 13.56 4.55
N LEU A 52 -13.43 13.21 3.33
CA LEU A 52 -12.33 12.31 3.06
C LEU A 52 -11.11 13.13 2.61
N ILE A 53 -9.98 12.98 3.30
CA ILE A 53 -8.76 13.74 3.01
C ILE A 53 -7.74 12.83 2.33
N GLY A 54 -7.40 13.17 1.08
CA GLY A 54 -6.58 12.37 0.17
C GLY A 54 -7.43 11.50 -0.76
N ALA A 55 -7.14 11.51 -2.06
CA ALA A 55 -7.80 10.69 -3.09
C ALA A 55 -6.99 9.42 -3.40
N GLY A 56 -6.48 8.75 -2.37
CA GLY A 56 -5.82 7.45 -2.46
C GLY A 56 -6.76 6.29 -2.15
N ILE A 57 -6.27 5.06 -2.32
CA ILE A 57 -7.04 3.82 -2.19
C ILE A 57 -7.82 3.70 -0.87
N MET A 58 -7.28 4.20 0.25
CA MET A 58 -7.95 4.08 1.55
C MET A 58 -9.19 4.97 1.64
N SER A 59 -9.07 6.25 1.27
CA SER A 59 -10.20 7.17 1.27
C SER A 59 -11.26 6.76 0.27
N SER A 60 -10.87 6.34 -0.93
CA SER A 60 -11.80 5.91 -1.98
C SER A 60 -12.53 4.61 -1.59
N THR A 61 -11.85 3.65 -0.95
CA THR A 61 -12.49 2.44 -0.42
C THR A 61 -13.51 2.78 0.66
N LEU A 62 -13.17 3.67 1.61
CA LEU A 62 -14.12 4.10 2.66
C LEU A 62 -15.31 4.83 2.04
N GLY A 63 -15.06 5.74 1.09
CA GLY A 63 -16.11 6.48 0.40
C GLY A 63 -17.08 5.56 -0.33
N ALA A 64 -16.56 4.58 -1.09
CA ALA A 64 -17.38 3.58 -1.77
C ALA A 64 -18.19 2.73 -0.78
N MET A 65 -17.58 2.29 0.32
CA MET A 65 -18.29 1.51 1.34
C MET A 65 -19.40 2.32 2.02
N LEU A 66 -19.14 3.57 2.36
CA LEU A 66 -20.14 4.46 2.96
C LEU A 66 -21.28 4.79 1.97
N ARG A 67 -21.03 4.84 0.65
CA ARG A 67 -22.10 4.98 -0.35
C ARG A 67 -23.06 3.79 -0.33
N GLN A 68 -22.56 2.58 -0.18
CA GLN A 68 -23.41 1.39 -0.06
C GLN A 68 -24.20 1.39 1.26
N LEU A 69 -23.58 1.82 2.36
CA LEU A 69 -24.19 1.79 3.70
C LEU A 69 -25.19 2.93 3.89
N GLU A 70 -24.82 4.16 3.50
CA GLU A 70 -25.55 5.40 3.72
C GLU A 70 -25.60 6.27 2.45
N PRO A 71 -26.39 5.89 1.44
CA PRO A 71 -26.47 6.61 0.16
C PRO A 71 -26.89 8.08 0.29
N SER A 72 -27.59 8.42 1.38
CA SER A 72 -28.09 9.77 1.65
C SER A 72 -27.02 10.71 2.19
N TRP A 73 -25.88 10.20 2.68
CA TRP A 73 -24.85 11.05 3.25
C TRP A 73 -24.10 11.85 2.19
N THR A 74 -23.93 13.12 2.47
CA THR A 74 -23.10 14.01 1.66
C THR A 74 -21.63 13.73 1.92
N GLN A 75 -20.85 13.52 0.83
CA GLN A 75 -19.42 13.23 0.90
C GLN A 75 -18.62 14.23 0.10
N ILE A 76 -17.50 14.70 0.66
CA ILE A 76 -16.49 15.51 -0.03
C ILE A 76 -15.13 14.84 0.08
N VAL A 77 -14.42 14.73 -1.05
CA VAL A 77 -13.02 14.29 -1.12
C VAL A 77 -12.14 15.51 -1.43
N PHE A 78 -11.12 15.75 -0.62
CA PHE A 78 -10.09 16.75 -0.89
C PHE A 78 -8.77 16.08 -1.24
N GLU A 79 -8.22 16.43 -2.40
CA GLU A 79 -6.90 15.98 -2.83
C GLU A 79 -6.01 17.19 -3.16
N ARG A 80 -4.79 17.17 -2.65
CA ARG A 80 -3.81 18.24 -2.85
C ARG A 80 -3.29 18.31 -4.28
N LEU A 81 -3.14 17.15 -4.92
CA LEU A 81 -2.66 17.00 -6.29
C LEU A 81 -3.82 17.14 -7.29
N ASP A 82 -3.50 17.20 -8.59
CA ASP A 82 -4.46 17.47 -9.66
C ASP A 82 -5.22 16.24 -10.16
N GLY A 83 -5.07 15.11 -9.48
CA GLY A 83 -5.77 13.87 -9.82
C GLY A 83 -5.69 12.81 -8.73
N PRO A 84 -6.44 11.70 -8.89
CA PRO A 84 -6.47 10.62 -7.91
C PRO A 84 -5.19 9.79 -7.97
N ALA A 85 -4.88 9.12 -6.87
CA ALA A 85 -3.86 8.07 -6.79
C ALA A 85 -2.45 8.45 -7.26
N GLN A 86 -2.03 9.71 -7.12
CA GLN A 86 -0.73 10.17 -7.65
C GLN A 86 0.46 9.90 -6.71
N GLU A 87 0.21 9.50 -5.46
CA GLU A 87 1.22 9.13 -4.47
C GLU A 87 1.36 7.60 -4.35
N SER A 88 1.27 7.03 -3.16
CA SER A 88 1.50 5.59 -2.91
C SER A 88 0.55 4.66 -3.67
N SER A 89 -0.65 5.12 -4.04
CA SER A 89 -1.62 4.34 -4.83
C SER A 89 -1.34 4.35 -6.34
N SER A 90 -0.42 5.20 -6.83
CA SER A 90 -0.02 5.21 -8.24
C SER A 90 0.54 3.84 -8.66
N PRO A 91 0.21 3.35 -9.87
CA PRO A 91 0.54 1.98 -10.30
C PRO A 91 2.03 1.63 -10.19
N TRP A 92 2.91 2.56 -10.50
CA TRP A 92 4.36 2.37 -10.46
C TRP A 92 5.02 2.71 -9.11
N ASN A 93 4.23 3.20 -8.14
CA ASN A 93 4.73 3.54 -6.81
C ASN A 93 4.62 2.37 -5.81
N ASN A 94 4.09 1.22 -6.24
CA ASN A 94 3.92 0.01 -5.43
C ASN A 94 4.08 -1.26 -6.28
N ALA A 95 4.19 -2.40 -5.62
CA ALA A 95 4.33 -3.70 -6.28
C ALA A 95 3.03 -4.25 -6.89
N GLY A 96 1.89 -3.69 -6.57
CA GLY A 96 0.59 -4.19 -7.02
C GLY A 96 0.22 -5.59 -6.55
N THR A 97 0.88 -6.11 -5.54
CA THR A 97 0.63 -7.48 -5.08
C THR A 97 -0.72 -7.57 -4.36
N GLY A 98 -1.57 -8.49 -4.79
CA GLY A 98 -2.74 -8.91 -4.05
C GLY A 98 -2.31 -9.76 -2.85
N HIS A 99 -1.95 -9.10 -1.73
CA HIS A 99 -1.37 -9.76 -0.56
C HIS A 99 -2.36 -10.73 0.10
N SER A 100 -2.37 -11.95 -0.40
CA SER A 100 -3.06 -13.13 0.13
C SER A 100 -2.13 -14.11 0.85
N ALA A 101 -0.93 -13.67 1.19
CA ALA A 101 0.12 -14.44 1.87
C ALA A 101 0.62 -15.67 1.07
N LEU A 102 0.44 -15.67 -0.25
CA LEU A 102 0.82 -16.81 -1.09
C LEU A 102 2.34 -16.87 -1.32
N CYS A 103 3.00 -15.72 -1.51
CA CYS A 103 4.44 -15.65 -1.77
C CYS A 103 5.28 -14.94 -0.69
N GLU A 104 4.68 -14.10 0.16
CA GLU A 104 5.40 -13.27 1.14
C GLU A 104 5.88 -14.09 2.33
N LEU A 105 7.18 -14.31 2.44
CA LEU A 105 7.80 -15.17 3.45
C LEU A 105 7.76 -14.61 4.87
N ASN A 106 7.65 -13.28 5.03
CA ASN A 106 7.57 -12.64 6.35
C ASN A 106 6.25 -12.92 7.10
N TYR A 107 5.26 -13.52 6.42
CA TYR A 107 4.00 -13.92 7.05
C TYR A 107 4.05 -15.33 7.63
N THR A 108 5.13 -16.06 7.39
CA THR A 108 5.35 -17.42 7.86
C THR A 108 6.70 -17.55 8.60
N PRO A 109 6.91 -16.83 9.72
CA PRO A 109 8.17 -16.87 10.44
C PRO A 109 8.43 -18.27 11.00
N GLU A 110 9.70 -18.66 11.01
CA GLU A 110 10.14 -19.86 11.70
C GLU A 110 10.39 -19.53 13.18
N VAL A 111 9.68 -20.21 14.08
CA VAL A 111 9.81 -20.07 15.53
C VAL A 111 10.12 -21.44 16.13
N LYS A 112 11.28 -21.58 16.77
CA LYS A 112 11.73 -22.84 17.38
C LYS A 112 11.69 -24.05 16.43
N GLY A 113 12.11 -23.84 15.17
CA GLY A 113 12.15 -24.88 14.15
C GLY A 113 10.78 -25.28 13.57
N LYS A 114 9.75 -24.45 13.77
CA LYS A 114 8.43 -24.63 13.15
C LYS A 114 8.02 -23.39 12.41
N VAL A 115 7.42 -23.55 11.25
CA VAL A 115 6.82 -22.45 10.47
C VAL A 115 5.46 -22.11 11.06
N GLU A 116 5.31 -20.86 11.51
CA GLU A 116 4.06 -20.34 12.07
C GLU A 116 3.21 -19.73 10.96
N ILE A 117 1.97 -20.23 10.77
CA ILE A 117 1.10 -19.82 9.64
C ILE A 117 -0.03 -18.86 10.03
N ALA A 118 -0.26 -18.61 11.32
CA ALA A 118 -1.40 -17.82 11.80
C ALA A 118 -1.48 -16.41 11.16
N LYS A 119 -0.33 -15.76 10.98
CA LYS A 119 -0.27 -14.44 10.33
C LYS A 119 -0.64 -14.54 8.84
N ALA A 120 -0.15 -15.57 8.14
CA ALA A 120 -0.47 -15.81 6.73
C ALA A 120 -1.97 -16.06 6.54
N VAL A 121 -2.57 -16.91 7.38
CA VAL A 121 -4.02 -17.19 7.40
C VAL A 121 -4.82 -15.89 7.59
N GLY A 122 -4.48 -15.08 8.60
CA GLY A 122 -5.20 -13.83 8.87
C GLY A 122 -5.06 -12.80 7.75
N ILE A 123 -3.93 -12.74 7.05
CA ILE A 123 -3.76 -11.85 5.88
C ILE A 123 -4.58 -12.37 4.70
N ASN A 124 -4.59 -13.68 4.46
CA ASN A 124 -5.43 -14.27 3.40
C ASN A 124 -6.91 -13.97 3.65
N GLU A 125 -7.44 -14.24 4.85
CA GLU A 125 -8.83 -13.92 5.20
C GLU A 125 -9.19 -12.45 4.91
N LYS A 126 -8.32 -11.51 5.27
CA LYS A 126 -8.52 -10.08 4.98
C LYS A 126 -8.54 -9.79 3.47
N PHE A 127 -7.72 -10.49 2.69
CA PHE A 127 -7.73 -10.34 1.23
C PHE A 127 -9.00 -10.94 0.61
N GLN A 128 -9.54 -12.06 1.15
CA GLN A 128 -10.84 -12.59 0.72
C GLN A 128 -11.99 -11.62 1.01
N VAL A 129 -11.94 -10.86 2.10
CA VAL A 129 -12.88 -9.75 2.36
C VAL A 129 -12.81 -8.71 1.24
N SER A 130 -11.60 -8.37 0.78
CA SER A 130 -11.42 -7.42 -0.32
C SER A 130 -12.01 -7.95 -1.63
N ARG A 131 -11.74 -9.21 -1.97
CA ARG A 131 -12.31 -9.84 -3.18
C ARG A 131 -13.84 -9.86 -3.17
N GLN A 132 -14.45 -10.17 -2.02
CA GLN A 132 -15.91 -10.18 -1.87
C GLN A 132 -16.50 -8.79 -2.06
N PHE A 133 -15.90 -7.77 -1.44
CA PHE A 133 -16.33 -6.38 -1.58
C PHE A 133 -16.20 -5.89 -3.03
N TRP A 134 -15.08 -6.16 -3.70
CA TRP A 134 -14.89 -5.79 -5.10
C TRP A 134 -15.89 -6.52 -6.02
N SER A 135 -16.13 -7.79 -5.78
CA SER A 135 -17.12 -8.56 -6.55
C SER A 135 -18.52 -8.00 -6.39
N HIS A 136 -18.94 -7.64 -5.17
CA HIS A 136 -20.22 -6.98 -4.93
C HIS A 136 -20.34 -5.70 -5.75
N LEU A 137 -19.33 -4.83 -5.72
CA LEU A 137 -19.35 -3.56 -6.45
C LEU A 137 -19.34 -3.75 -7.98
N VAL A 138 -18.73 -4.80 -8.50
CA VAL A 138 -18.80 -5.17 -9.93
C VAL A 138 -20.19 -5.68 -10.28
N GLU A 139 -20.79 -6.53 -9.45
CA GLU A 139 -22.14 -7.08 -9.64
C GLU A 139 -23.21 -5.99 -9.60
N GLU A 140 -23.04 -4.99 -8.73
CA GLU A 140 -23.93 -3.81 -8.65
C GLU A 140 -23.64 -2.73 -9.72
N GLY A 141 -22.64 -2.95 -10.57
CA GLY A 141 -22.26 -2.01 -11.64
C GLY A 141 -21.57 -0.72 -11.15
N VAL A 142 -21.13 -0.69 -9.90
CA VAL A 142 -20.36 0.44 -9.32
C VAL A 142 -18.93 0.45 -9.88
N LEU A 143 -18.30 -0.72 -9.98
CA LEU A 143 -17.03 -0.89 -10.69
C LEU A 143 -17.29 -1.44 -12.09
N SER A 144 -16.67 -0.84 -13.12
CA SER A 144 -16.96 -1.13 -14.52
C SER A 144 -16.32 -2.43 -14.99
N ASP A 145 -14.99 -2.45 -15.12
CA ASP A 145 -14.25 -3.63 -15.57
C ASP A 145 -13.17 -4.02 -14.56
N PRO A 146 -13.28 -5.21 -13.93
CA PRO A 146 -12.27 -5.66 -13.00
C PRO A 146 -10.89 -5.86 -13.63
N LYS A 147 -10.77 -6.17 -14.93
CA LYS A 147 -9.49 -6.32 -15.63
C LYS A 147 -8.64 -5.05 -15.62
N GLU A 148 -9.24 -3.87 -15.48
CA GLU A 148 -8.48 -2.62 -15.35
C GLU A 148 -7.69 -2.53 -14.03
N PHE A 149 -8.15 -3.22 -12.97
CA PHE A 149 -7.50 -3.10 -11.66
C PHE A 149 -7.00 -4.41 -11.05
N ILE A 150 -7.54 -5.59 -11.42
CA ILE A 150 -7.08 -6.88 -10.87
C ILE A 150 -6.91 -7.90 -12.00
N ASN A 151 -5.74 -8.53 -12.03
CA ASN A 151 -5.37 -9.50 -13.04
C ASN A 151 -4.74 -10.74 -12.40
N PRO A 152 -4.98 -11.96 -12.95
CA PRO A 152 -4.31 -13.16 -12.48
C PRO A 152 -2.82 -13.08 -12.79
N VAL A 153 -1.99 -13.26 -11.77
CA VAL A 153 -0.53 -13.35 -11.87
C VAL A 153 -0.07 -14.34 -10.82
N PRO A 154 0.58 -15.45 -11.18
CA PRO A 154 1.07 -16.45 -10.23
C PRO A 154 1.96 -15.84 -9.14
N HIS A 155 1.79 -16.31 -7.90
CA HIS A 155 2.61 -15.92 -6.78
C HIS A 155 3.59 -17.05 -6.44
N VAL A 156 4.88 -16.72 -6.39
CA VAL A 156 5.97 -17.67 -6.18
C VAL A 156 6.81 -17.25 -4.99
N SER A 157 7.07 -18.19 -4.08
CA SER A 157 8.12 -18.04 -3.07
C SER A 157 9.38 -18.74 -3.59
N PHE A 158 10.52 -18.05 -3.50
CA PHE A 158 11.81 -18.51 -4.01
C PHE A 158 12.84 -18.60 -2.88
N GLY A 159 13.64 -19.66 -2.89
CA GLY A 159 14.78 -19.85 -2.00
C GLY A 159 15.96 -20.44 -2.74
N GLN A 160 17.17 -19.98 -2.42
CA GLN A 160 18.45 -20.48 -2.93
C GLN A 160 19.39 -20.80 -1.76
N GLY A 161 20.13 -21.89 -1.91
CA GLY A 161 20.97 -22.45 -0.85
C GLY A 161 20.19 -23.39 0.08
N ALA A 162 20.89 -24.31 0.73
CA ALA A 162 20.30 -25.43 1.49
C ALA A 162 19.31 -24.97 2.57
N ASP A 163 19.62 -23.89 3.32
CA ASP A 163 18.78 -23.40 4.42
C ASP A 163 17.47 -22.79 3.90
N GLN A 164 17.52 -22.04 2.80
CA GLN A 164 16.32 -21.45 2.21
C GLN A 164 15.45 -22.52 1.54
N VAL A 165 16.04 -23.48 0.85
CA VAL A 165 15.32 -24.63 0.28
C VAL A 165 14.58 -25.40 1.38
N ALA A 166 15.26 -25.70 2.49
CA ALA A 166 14.63 -26.35 3.64
C ALA A 166 13.45 -25.54 4.21
N TYR A 167 13.61 -24.19 4.30
CA TYR A 167 12.54 -23.32 4.77
C TYR A 167 11.36 -23.28 3.80
N ILE A 168 11.57 -23.14 2.48
CA ILE A 168 10.48 -23.13 1.48
C ILE A 168 9.69 -24.44 1.54
N LYS A 169 10.39 -25.59 1.69
CA LYS A 169 9.76 -26.90 1.86
C LYS A 169 8.92 -26.97 3.13
N ALA A 170 9.48 -26.54 4.26
CA ALA A 170 8.76 -26.53 5.55
C ALA A 170 7.53 -25.61 5.51
N ARG A 171 7.63 -24.45 4.83
CA ARG A 171 6.51 -23.54 4.59
C ARG A 171 5.42 -24.17 3.75
N TYR A 172 5.79 -24.81 2.64
CA TYR A 172 4.85 -25.53 1.78
C TYR A 172 4.10 -26.62 2.58
N GLU A 173 4.82 -27.48 3.32
CA GLU A 173 4.23 -28.52 4.13
C GLU A 173 3.28 -27.99 5.22
N ALA A 174 3.55 -26.79 5.75
CA ALA A 174 2.68 -26.17 6.75
C ALA A 174 1.40 -25.56 6.17
N LEU A 175 1.39 -25.19 4.86
CA LEU A 175 0.29 -24.47 4.22
C LEU A 175 -0.56 -25.34 3.28
N LYS A 176 0.00 -26.32 2.58
CA LYS A 176 -0.61 -27.05 1.47
C LYS A 176 -1.97 -27.67 1.75
N ASP A 177 -2.22 -28.10 2.98
CA ASP A 177 -3.47 -28.76 3.40
C ASP A 177 -4.47 -27.76 4.03
N HIS A 178 -4.09 -26.48 4.13
CA HIS A 178 -4.97 -25.46 4.70
C HIS A 178 -5.93 -24.93 3.60
N PRO A 179 -7.26 -24.82 3.87
CA PRO A 179 -8.27 -24.45 2.87
C PRO A 179 -7.94 -23.18 2.08
N LEU A 180 -7.38 -22.16 2.72
CA LEU A 180 -7.04 -20.87 2.07
C LEU A 180 -5.80 -20.92 1.18
N PHE A 181 -5.06 -22.04 1.15
CA PHE A 181 -3.83 -22.22 0.38
C PHE A 181 -3.90 -23.45 -0.54
N GLN A 182 -5.12 -23.92 -0.83
CA GLN A 182 -5.33 -25.01 -1.81
C GLN A 182 -4.72 -24.63 -3.15
N GLY A 183 -4.18 -25.62 -3.87
CA GLY A 183 -3.52 -25.41 -5.16
C GLY A 183 -2.04 -25.01 -5.04
N MET A 184 -1.52 -24.77 -3.82
CA MET A 184 -0.09 -24.49 -3.65
C MET A 184 0.75 -25.73 -4.03
N THR A 185 1.78 -25.52 -4.81
CA THR A 185 2.72 -26.55 -5.28
C THR A 185 4.14 -26.24 -4.86
N TYR A 186 5.03 -27.23 -4.94
CA TYR A 186 6.44 -27.13 -4.56
C TYR A 186 7.32 -27.88 -5.56
N ALA A 187 8.47 -27.31 -5.87
CA ALA A 187 9.54 -28.00 -6.61
C ALA A 187 10.93 -27.55 -6.12
N ASP A 188 11.88 -28.48 -6.16
CA ASP A 188 13.30 -28.28 -5.88
C ASP A 188 14.20 -28.90 -6.99
N ASP A 189 13.63 -29.04 -8.19
CA ASP A 189 14.34 -29.56 -9.38
C ASP A 189 14.49 -28.47 -10.45
N GLU A 190 15.58 -28.58 -11.23
CA GLU A 190 15.94 -27.65 -12.29
C GLU A 190 14.90 -27.58 -13.41
N ALA A 191 14.28 -28.70 -13.77
CA ALA A 191 13.35 -28.75 -14.90
C ALA A 191 12.09 -27.95 -14.62
N THR A 192 11.46 -28.17 -13.47
CA THR A 192 10.27 -27.42 -13.04
C THR A 192 10.61 -25.95 -12.78
N PHE A 193 11.77 -25.66 -12.17
CA PHE A 193 12.20 -24.28 -11.96
C PHE A 193 12.34 -23.53 -13.29
N THR A 194 12.98 -24.16 -14.30
CA THR A 194 13.20 -23.55 -15.63
C THR A 194 11.89 -23.36 -16.38
N GLU A 195 10.94 -24.29 -16.28
CA GLU A 195 9.62 -24.16 -16.87
C GLU A 195 8.85 -22.97 -16.30
N LYS A 196 8.82 -22.84 -14.96
CA LYS A 196 8.04 -21.82 -14.28
C LYS A 196 8.70 -20.43 -14.31
N LEU A 197 10.02 -20.35 -14.28
CA LEU A 197 10.78 -19.10 -14.14
C LEU A 197 11.96 -19.03 -15.12
N PRO A 198 11.72 -19.03 -16.44
CA PRO A 198 12.77 -19.15 -17.46
C PRO A 198 13.83 -18.05 -17.38
N LEU A 199 13.45 -16.79 -17.10
CA LEU A 199 14.41 -15.70 -16.91
C LEU A 199 15.31 -15.89 -15.70
N MET A 200 14.79 -16.49 -14.63
CA MET A 200 15.55 -16.75 -13.42
C MET A 200 16.43 -17.99 -13.54
N ALA A 201 16.10 -18.91 -14.44
CA ALA A 201 16.89 -20.12 -14.71
C ALA A 201 18.10 -19.83 -15.60
N LYS A 202 17.98 -18.87 -16.51
CA LYS A 202 19.00 -18.56 -17.51
C LYS A 202 20.31 -18.12 -16.86
N GLY A 203 21.39 -18.84 -17.12
CA GLY A 203 22.71 -18.60 -16.53
C GLY A 203 22.86 -18.98 -15.06
N ARG A 204 21.85 -19.63 -14.45
CA ARG A 204 21.90 -20.04 -13.04
C ARG A 204 22.78 -21.30 -12.85
N ASP A 205 23.59 -21.26 -11.80
CA ASP A 205 24.30 -22.41 -11.31
C ASP A 205 23.42 -23.25 -10.37
N PHE A 206 22.89 -24.37 -10.88
CA PHE A 206 22.05 -25.29 -10.11
C PHE A 206 22.84 -26.23 -9.19
N SER A 207 24.18 -26.12 -9.13
CA SER A 207 24.96 -26.79 -8.08
C SER A 207 24.68 -26.21 -6.70
N ASP A 208 24.25 -24.93 -6.63
CA ASP A 208 23.63 -24.32 -5.44
C ASP A 208 22.14 -24.61 -5.49
N PRO A 209 21.58 -25.38 -4.54
CA PRO A 209 20.19 -25.83 -4.61
C PRO A 209 19.19 -24.69 -4.59
N VAL A 210 18.13 -24.82 -5.36
CA VAL A 210 16.99 -23.88 -5.40
C VAL A 210 15.69 -24.59 -5.10
N ALA A 211 14.72 -23.84 -4.55
CA ALA A 211 13.34 -24.30 -4.44
C ALA A 211 12.37 -23.18 -4.69
N ILE A 212 11.21 -23.56 -5.22
CA ILE A 212 10.04 -22.68 -5.35
C ILE A 212 8.80 -23.33 -4.73
N SER A 213 7.91 -22.51 -4.17
CA SER A 213 6.52 -22.89 -3.97
C SER A 213 5.65 -21.85 -4.63
N TRP A 214 4.61 -22.27 -5.37
CA TRP A 214 3.79 -21.35 -6.14
C TRP A 214 2.31 -21.69 -6.07
N ILE A 215 1.50 -20.71 -6.43
CA ILE A 215 0.08 -20.84 -6.64
C ILE A 215 -0.30 -19.98 -7.85
N ASP A 216 -1.03 -20.53 -8.79
CA ASP A 216 -1.35 -19.86 -10.05
C ASP A 216 -2.44 -18.79 -9.87
N GLU A 217 -3.28 -18.90 -8.84
CA GLU A 217 -4.35 -17.96 -8.49
C GLU A 217 -3.87 -16.70 -7.72
N GLY A 218 -2.62 -16.35 -7.83
CA GLY A 218 -2.10 -15.07 -7.37
C GLY A 218 -2.65 -13.91 -8.20
N THR A 219 -2.49 -12.66 -7.71
CA THR A 219 -3.03 -11.49 -8.42
C THR A 219 -2.08 -10.30 -8.41
N ASP A 220 -2.07 -9.56 -9.53
CA ASP A 220 -1.58 -8.18 -9.61
C ASP A 220 -2.73 -7.20 -9.53
N ILE A 221 -2.54 -6.09 -8.80
CA ILE A 221 -3.56 -5.06 -8.61
C ILE A 221 -3.01 -3.70 -9.03
N ASN A 222 -3.71 -3.04 -9.93
CA ASN A 222 -3.52 -1.63 -10.24
C ASN A 222 -4.39 -0.78 -9.29
N TYR A 223 -3.81 -0.41 -8.13
CA TYR A 223 -4.52 0.41 -7.15
C TYR A 223 -4.87 1.81 -7.66
N GLY A 224 -4.14 2.31 -8.65
CA GLY A 224 -4.45 3.58 -9.30
C GLY A 224 -5.77 3.51 -10.07
N ALA A 225 -5.91 2.51 -10.93
CA ALA A 225 -7.15 2.27 -11.67
C ALA A 225 -8.33 1.98 -10.74
N GLN A 226 -8.12 1.13 -9.72
CA GLN A 226 -9.15 0.84 -8.71
C GLN A 226 -9.61 2.10 -7.97
N THR A 227 -8.68 2.93 -7.52
CA THR A 227 -8.98 4.21 -6.86
C THR A 227 -9.79 5.12 -7.77
N LYS A 228 -9.40 5.20 -9.06
CA LYS A 228 -10.11 6.01 -10.05
C LYS A 228 -11.55 5.52 -10.24
N GLN A 229 -11.77 4.21 -10.44
CA GLN A 229 -13.12 3.66 -10.60
C GLN A 229 -14.00 3.95 -9.37
N TYR A 230 -13.47 3.81 -8.14
CA TYR A 230 -14.22 4.18 -6.94
C TYR A 230 -14.65 5.64 -6.92
N LEU A 231 -13.74 6.55 -7.28
CA LEU A 231 -14.02 7.98 -7.25
C LEU A 231 -14.95 8.40 -8.39
N ASP A 232 -14.76 7.86 -9.59
CA ASP A 232 -15.65 8.11 -10.73
C ASP A 232 -17.09 7.68 -10.41
N ALA A 233 -17.27 6.49 -9.82
CA ALA A 233 -18.58 6.01 -9.39
C ALA A 233 -19.17 6.88 -8.27
N ALA A 234 -18.38 7.25 -7.27
CA ALA A 234 -18.81 8.11 -6.18
C ALA A 234 -19.23 9.51 -6.66
N GLU A 235 -18.54 10.06 -7.68
CA GLU A 235 -18.90 11.35 -8.28
C GLU A 235 -20.26 11.28 -8.99
N VAL A 236 -20.52 10.20 -9.74
CA VAL A 236 -21.83 9.95 -10.36
C VAL A 236 -22.95 9.88 -9.32
N GLU A 237 -22.67 9.32 -8.14
CA GLU A 237 -23.59 9.24 -7.01
C GLU A 237 -23.64 10.52 -6.15
N GLY A 238 -22.98 11.60 -6.57
CA GLY A 238 -23.05 12.92 -5.94
C GLY A 238 -21.99 13.20 -4.87
N THR A 239 -20.93 12.42 -4.77
CA THR A 239 -19.74 12.80 -3.99
C THR A 239 -19.03 13.96 -4.67
N GLU A 240 -18.72 15.02 -3.94
CA GLU A 240 -17.93 16.13 -4.45
C GLU A 240 -16.44 15.82 -4.33
N ILE A 241 -15.70 15.82 -5.45
CA ILE A 241 -14.26 15.59 -5.47
C ILE A 241 -13.54 16.88 -5.86
N ARG A 242 -12.62 17.35 -5.00
CA ARG A 242 -11.88 18.60 -5.19
C ARG A 242 -10.39 18.31 -5.27
N TYR A 243 -9.87 18.22 -6.49
CA TYR A 243 -8.45 18.17 -6.76
C TYR A 243 -7.81 19.55 -6.65
N GLY A 244 -6.49 19.63 -6.43
CA GLY A 244 -5.78 20.88 -6.20
C GLY A 244 -6.18 21.58 -4.88
N HIS A 245 -6.70 20.83 -3.90
CA HIS A 245 -7.19 21.36 -2.63
C HIS A 245 -6.51 20.68 -1.44
N GLU A 246 -5.60 21.41 -0.81
CA GLU A 246 -4.83 20.97 0.35
C GLU A 246 -5.56 21.26 1.66
N VAL A 247 -5.83 20.25 2.46
CA VAL A 247 -6.32 20.44 3.84
C VAL A 247 -5.15 20.91 4.71
N LYS A 248 -5.31 22.07 5.34
CA LYS A 248 -4.28 22.72 6.16
C LYS A 248 -4.44 22.45 7.65
N SER A 249 -5.68 22.31 8.13
CA SER A 249 -5.96 22.02 9.54
C SER A 249 -7.36 21.47 9.73
N ILE A 250 -7.54 20.75 10.83
CA ILE A 250 -8.83 20.25 11.30
C ILE A 250 -8.98 20.72 12.73
N LYS A 251 -10.14 21.28 13.10
CA LYS A 251 -10.43 21.77 14.46
C LYS A 251 -11.82 21.36 14.89
N ALA A 252 -11.97 20.99 16.15
CA ALA A 252 -13.26 20.68 16.73
C ALA A 252 -14.15 21.96 16.82
N ASP A 253 -15.44 21.80 16.51
CA ASP A 253 -16.49 22.81 16.62
C ASP A 253 -17.76 22.15 17.20
N GLY A 254 -17.81 22.00 18.51
CA GLY A 254 -18.84 21.22 19.17
C GLY A 254 -18.79 19.74 18.78
N ALA A 255 -19.86 19.22 18.20
CA ALA A 255 -19.97 17.86 17.70
C ALA A 255 -19.43 17.70 16.25
N LYS A 256 -19.03 18.78 15.60
CA LYS A 256 -18.54 18.79 14.21
C LYS A 256 -17.06 19.16 14.14
N TRP A 257 -16.52 19.04 12.95
CA TRP A 257 -15.16 19.43 12.61
C TRP A 257 -15.15 20.58 11.61
N ILE A 258 -14.30 21.58 11.83
CA ILE A 258 -13.97 22.61 10.84
C ILE A 258 -12.72 22.17 10.11
N VAL A 259 -12.87 21.85 8.83
CA VAL A 259 -11.77 21.50 7.93
C VAL A 259 -11.38 22.73 7.13
N THR A 260 -10.15 23.22 7.32
CA THR A 260 -9.60 24.35 6.58
C THR A 260 -8.87 23.86 5.34
N VAL A 261 -9.32 24.32 4.17
CA VAL A 261 -8.83 23.84 2.87
C VAL A 261 -8.29 25.01 2.06
N LYS A 262 -7.12 24.84 1.46
CA LYS A 262 -6.49 25.82 0.57
C LYS A 262 -6.47 25.28 -0.86
N ASN A 263 -7.00 26.04 -1.81
CA ASN A 263 -6.78 25.79 -3.22
C ASN A 263 -5.30 26.08 -3.55
N VAL A 264 -4.57 25.11 -4.07
CA VAL A 264 -3.11 25.24 -4.31
C VAL A 264 -2.80 26.13 -5.49
N HIS A 265 -3.73 26.29 -6.44
CA HIS A 265 -3.55 27.09 -7.65
C HIS A 265 -3.90 28.58 -7.44
N THR A 266 -5.02 28.85 -6.74
CA THR A 266 -5.47 30.24 -6.52
C THR A 266 -4.96 30.81 -5.18
N GLY A 267 -4.61 29.96 -4.23
CA GLY A 267 -4.22 30.34 -2.88
C GLY A 267 -5.41 30.63 -1.95
N ASP A 268 -6.65 30.57 -2.46
CA ASP A 268 -7.86 30.78 -1.67
C ASP A 268 -8.03 29.76 -0.57
N THR A 269 -8.50 30.20 0.57
CA THR A 269 -8.76 29.33 1.72
C THR A 269 -10.25 29.36 2.06
N LYS A 270 -10.83 28.17 2.27
CA LYS A 270 -12.20 27.98 2.71
C LYS A 270 -12.26 27.03 3.91
N THR A 271 -13.38 27.05 4.61
CA THR A 271 -13.68 26.11 5.70
C THR A 271 -14.92 25.31 5.36
N ILE A 272 -14.90 24.02 5.69
CA ILE A 272 -16.04 23.10 5.54
C ILE A 272 -16.31 22.51 6.92
N LYS A 273 -17.58 22.43 7.31
CA LYS A 273 -17.99 21.68 8.50
C LYS A 273 -18.27 20.23 8.13
N ALA A 274 -17.85 19.30 8.98
CA ALA A 274 -18.06 17.88 8.77
C ALA A 274 -18.55 17.18 10.05
N ASN A 275 -19.46 16.23 9.90
CA ASN A 275 -19.86 15.37 11.02
C ASN A 275 -18.77 14.31 11.29
N PHE A 276 -18.19 13.75 10.22
CA PHE A 276 -17.10 12.78 10.28
C PHE A 276 -15.95 13.17 9.34
N VAL A 277 -14.71 12.99 9.79
CA VAL A 277 -13.51 13.24 8.98
C VAL A 277 -12.63 11.99 8.94
N PHE A 278 -12.27 11.54 7.73
CA PHE A 278 -11.24 10.53 7.54
C PHE A 278 -9.96 11.15 6.97
N VAL A 279 -8.84 10.89 7.63
CA VAL A 279 -7.52 11.40 7.25
C VAL A 279 -6.71 10.30 6.54
N GLY A 280 -6.91 10.19 5.23
CA GLY A 280 -6.19 9.28 4.33
C GLY A 280 -5.04 9.97 3.57
N ALA A 281 -4.38 10.96 4.20
CA ALA A 281 -3.38 11.84 3.60
C ALA A 281 -1.95 11.24 3.53
N GLY A 282 -1.81 9.91 3.59
CA GLY A 282 -0.51 9.24 3.54
C GLY A 282 0.45 9.77 4.62
N GLY A 283 1.65 10.16 4.24
CA GLY A 283 2.65 10.66 5.17
C GLY A 283 2.27 11.92 5.95
N TYR A 284 1.32 12.71 5.47
CA TYR A 284 0.83 13.92 6.18
C TYR A 284 -0.32 13.64 7.16
N ALA A 285 -0.82 12.40 7.24
CA ALA A 285 -1.94 12.06 8.08
C ALA A 285 -1.69 12.38 9.57
N LEU A 286 -0.50 12.10 10.09
CA LEU A 286 -0.15 12.37 11.48
C LEU A 286 -0.25 13.86 11.83
N ASP A 287 0.24 14.75 10.96
CA ASP A 287 0.22 16.19 11.23
C ASP A 287 -1.21 16.75 11.19
N LEU A 288 -2.06 16.24 10.31
CA LEU A 288 -3.48 16.61 10.27
C LEU A 288 -4.23 16.11 11.52
N LEU A 289 -4.02 14.87 11.95
CA LEU A 289 -4.60 14.34 13.19
C LEU A 289 -4.14 15.13 14.43
N ARG A 290 -2.90 15.59 14.44
CA ARG A 290 -2.40 16.50 15.49
C ARG A 290 -3.09 17.86 15.45
N SER A 291 -3.34 18.40 14.25
CA SER A 291 -4.04 19.69 14.13
C SER A 291 -5.48 19.62 14.66
N ALA A 292 -6.08 18.42 14.63
CA ALA A 292 -7.38 18.13 15.23
C ALA A 292 -7.33 18.07 16.77
N GLY A 293 -6.14 18.02 17.37
CA GLY A 293 -5.97 18.02 18.82
C GLY A 293 -6.34 16.70 19.50
N ILE A 294 -6.41 15.58 18.74
CA ILE A 294 -6.77 14.29 19.35
C ILE A 294 -5.64 13.76 20.23
N PRO A 295 -5.94 13.32 21.48
CA PRO A 295 -4.92 12.88 22.42
C PRO A 295 -4.17 11.63 21.99
N GLN A 296 -4.81 10.79 21.18
CA GLN A 296 -4.30 9.48 20.75
C GLN A 296 -3.01 9.54 19.94
N VAL A 297 -2.68 10.70 19.35
CA VAL A 297 -1.43 10.89 18.58
C VAL A 297 -0.37 11.71 19.33
N LYS A 298 -0.58 11.97 20.63
CA LYS A 298 0.40 12.71 21.43
C LYS A 298 1.72 11.95 21.54
N GLY A 299 2.82 12.61 21.24
CA GLY A 299 4.16 12.02 21.26
C GLY A 299 4.47 11.09 20.08
N PHE A 300 3.53 10.83 19.17
CA PHE A 300 3.82 10.07 17.95
C PHE A 300 4.80 10.83 17.07
N ALA A 301 5.56 10.11 16.24
CA ALA A 301 6.48 10.68 15.28
C ALA A 301 6.46 9.87 13.97
N GLY A 302 6.95 10.42 12.89
CA GLY A 302 7.04 9.77 11.59
C GLY A 302 8.47 9.40 11.25
N PHE A 303 8.71 8.15 10.85
CA PHE A 303 9.98 7.68 10.31
C PHE A 303 9.82 7.50 8.79
N PRO A 304 10.32 8.44 7.97
CA PRO A 304 10.11 8.37 6.53
C PRO A 304 11.05 7.34 5.89
N VAL A 305 10.47 6.53 5.02
CA VAL A 305 11.17 5.52 4.22
C VAL A 305 10.81 5.73 2.77
N SER A 306 11.82 5.86 1.91
CA SER A 306 11.66 5.86 0.47
C SER A 306 11.81 4.44 -0.10
N GLY A 307 11.36 4.25 -1.32
CA GLY A 307 11.61 3.04 -2.09
C GLY A 307 12.12 3.39 -3.48
N LEU A 308 12.93 2.52 -4.02
CA LEU A 308 13.36 2.56 -5.41
C LEU A 308 13.05 1.21 -6.05
N TRP A 309 12.74 1.21 -7.34
CA TRP A 309 12.58 0.03 -8.16
C TRP A 309 13.56 0.04 -9.31
N LEU A 310 13.98 -1.12 -9.74
CA LEU A 310 14.44 -1.33 -11.10
C LEU A 310 13.20 -1.71 -11.93
N ARG A 311 12.93 -0.93 -12.99
CA ARG A 311 11.90 -1.21 -13.98
C ARG A 311 12.55 -1.69 -15.25
N CYS A 312 12.12 -2.83 -15.77
CA CYS A 312 12.56 -3.35 -17.06
C CYS A 312 12.02 -2.47 -18.19
N THR A 313 12.86 -2.18 -19.17
CA THR A 313 12.53 -1.43 -20.39
C THR A 313 12.61 -2.29 -21.65
N ASN A 314 12.99 -3.56 -21.52
CA ASN A 314 13.11 -4.52 -22.62
C ASN A 314 11.85 -5.38 -22.69
N GLU A 315 11.04 -5.15 -23.72
CA GLU A 315 9.76 -5.87 -23.93
C GLU A 315 9.93 -7.38 -24.07
N GLU A 316 11.03 -7.85 -24.71
CA GLU A 316 11.29 -9.28 -24.86
C GLU A 316 11.51 -9.98 -23.49
N LEU A 317 12.14 -9.29 -22.56
CA LEU A 317 12.31 -9.80 -21.19
C LEU A 317 11.01 -9.76 -20.41
N ILE A 318 10.24 -8.69 -20.56
CA ILE A 318 8.95 -8.54 -19.87
C ILE A 318 8.01 -9.69 -20.23
N GLU A 319 7.94 -10.07 -21.50
CA GLU A 319 7.07 -11.17 -21.97
C GLU A 319 7.50 -12.55 -21.46
N GLN A 320 8.77 -12.75 -21.13
CA GLN A 320 9.29 -14.02 -20.61
C GLN A 320 9.04 -14.24 -19.12
N HIS A 321 8.50 -13.23 -18.40
CA HIS A 321 8.20 -13.36 -16.97
C HIS A 321 6.72 -13.15 -16.73
N ALA A 322 6.09 -14.06 -15.99
CA ALA A 322 4.64 -14.04 -15.77
C ALA A 322 4.27 -14.31 -14.30
N ALA A 323 5.12 -13.94 -13.34
CA ALA A 323 4.91 -14.24 -11.92
C ALA A 323 5.32 -13.09 -11.02
N LYS A 324 4.89 -13.14 -9.76
CA LYS A 324 5.46 -12.35 -8.65
C LYS A 324 6.31 -13.27 -7.81
N VAL A 325 7.62 -13.06 -7.83
CA VAL A 325 8.59 -13.95 -7.19
C VAL A 325 9.22 -13.26 -5.98
N TYR A 326 8.92 -13.77 -4.80
CA TYR A 326 9.40 -13.26 -3.51
C TYR A 326 10.47 -14.16 -2.92
N GLY A 327 11.62 -13.58 -2.60
CA GLY A 327 12.70 -14.25 -1.90
C GLY A 327 12.68 -13.97 -0.40
N LYS A 328 13.69 -14.47 0.29
CA LYS A 328 13.96 -14.18 1.70
C LYS A 328 14.88 -12.97 1.81
N ALA A 329 14.63 -12.11 2.78
CA ALA A 329 15.52 -10.99 3.07
C ALA A 329 16.94 -11.52 3.37
N SER A 330 17.95 -10.82 2.86
CA SER A 330 19.35 -11.07 3.24
C SER A 330 19.51 -10.91 4.76
N VAL A 331 20.44 -11.66 5.36
CA VAL A 331 20.70 -11.58 6.80
C VAL A 331 21.03 -10.14 7.20
N GLY A 332 20.23 -9.58 8.13
CA GLY A 332 20.40 -8.21 8.61
C GLY A 332 19.64 -7.14 7.82
N ALA A 333 18.99 -7.48 6.70
CA ALA A 333 18.10 -6.55 6.01
C ALA A 333 16.74 -6.45 6.73
N PRO A 334 16.14 -5.23 6.78
CA PRO A 334 14.83 -5.07 7.40
C PRO A 334 13.75 -5.80 6.58
N PRO A 335 12.68 -6.32 7.22
CA PRO A 335 11.63 -7.10 6.56
C PRO A 335 10.96 -6.39 5.38
N MET A 336 11.00 -5.06 5.32
CA MET A 336 10.43 -4.24 4.25
C MET A 336 11.31 -4.12 3.01
N SER A 337 12.54 -4.64 3.06
CA SER A 337 13.53 -4.58 1.98
C SER A 337 13.75 -5.95 1.33
N VAL A 338 12.77 -6.84 1.41
CA VAL A 338 12.82 -8.12 0.70
C VAL A 338 12.68 -7.83 -0.78
N PRO A 339 13.68 -8.08 -1.60
CA PRO A 339 13.54 -7.90 -3.04
C PRO A 339 12.61 -8.96 -3.62
N HIS A 340 11.87 -8.57 -4.63
CA HIS A 340 11.02 -9.45 -5.40
C HIS A 340 10.99 -9.03 -6.87
N LEU A 341 10.78 -9.99 -7.76
CA LEU A 341 10.67 -9.78 -9.19
C LEU A 341 9.21 -9.93 -9.59
N ASP A 342 8.59 -8.82 -9.99
CA ASP A 342 7.14 -8.73 -10.15
C ASP A 342 6.71 -8.45 -11.57
N THR A 343 5.92 -9.32 -12.14
CA THR A 343 5.04 -8.95 -13.25
C THR A 343 3.97 -7.98 -12.75
N ARG A 344 3.80 -6.87 -13.49
CA ARG A 344 2.73 -5.89 -13.32
C ARG A 344 1.82 -5.91 -14.53
N VAL A 345 0.53 -5.64 -14.31
CA VAL A 345 -0.43 -5.38 -15.39
C VAL A 345 -1.04 -4.00 -15.17
N ILE A 346 -0.67 -3.06 -16.04
CA ILE A 346 -1.05 -1.64 -15.90
C ILE A 346 -1.63 -1.18 -17.23
N GLU A 347 -2.91 -0.77 -17.24
CA GLU A 347 -3.62 -0.35 -18.45
C GLU A 347 -3.62 -1.41 -19.57
N GLY A 348 -3.64 -2.70 -19.17
CA GLY A 348 -3.60 -3.83 -20.10
C GLY A 348 -2.19 -4.22 -20.56
N GLU A 349 -1.16 -3.42 -20.25
CA GLU A 349 0.22 -3.67 -20.63
C GLU A 349 0.98 -4.38 -19.51
N LYS A 350 1.83 -5.34 -19.87
CA LYS A 350 2.75 -5.98 -18.92
C LYS A 350 3.92 -5.06 -18.60
N GLY A 351 4.39 -5.16 -17.39
CA GLY A 351 5.63 -4.53 -16.92
C GLY A 351 6.38 -5.47 -15.98
N LEU A 352 7.66 -5.22 -15.77
CA LEU A 352 8.49 -6.01 -14.87
C LEU A 352 9.24 -5.08 -13.93
N LEU A 353 9.07 -5.31 -12.62
CA LEU A 353 9.74 -4.57 -11.56
C LEU A 353 10.61 -5.48 -10.72
N PHE A 354 11.73 -4.96 -10.23
CA PHE A 354 12.54 -5.61 -9.21
C PHE A 354 12.84 -4.65 -8.05
N GLY A 355 12.74 -5.14 -6.83
CA GLY A 355 12.94 -4.40 -5.59
C GLY A 355 11.90 -4.76 -4.54
N PRO A 356 11.49 -3.85 -3.64
CA PRO A 356 11.98 -2.48 -3.51
C PRO A 356 13.35 -2.40 -2.83
N TYR A 357 14.12 -1.39 -3.21
CA TYR A 357 15.29 -0.98 -2.44
C TYR A 357 14.83 0.06 -1.43
N GLY A 358 14.83 -0.30 -0.16
CA GLY A 358 14.49 0.63 0.91
C GLY A 358 15.53 1.73 1.02
N GLY A 359 15.10 2.99 1.13
CA GLY A 359 15.97 4.12 1.30
C GLY A 359 15.43 5.07 2.36
N TRP A 360 16.23 6.05 2.74
CA TRP A 360 15.83 7.10 3.65
C TRP A 360 15.66 8.43 2.90
N THR A 361 14.63 9.18 3.26
CA THR A 361 14.37 10.53 2.76
C THR A 361 13.65 11.34 3.84
N PRO A 362 13.92 12.66 3.99
CA PRO A 362 13.14 13.49 4.89
C PRO A 362 11.77 13.89 4.34
N LYS A 363 11.44 13.55 3.10
CA LYS A 363 10.11 13.76 2.52
C LYS A 363 9.09 12.76 3.06
N PHE A 364 7.88 13.20 3.32
CA PHE A 364 6.77 12.34 3.76
C PHE A 364 5.92 11.82 2.60
N LEU A 365 5.94 12.50 1.46
CA LEU A 365 5.31 12.11 0.21
C LEU A 365 6.30 12.27 -0.95
N LYS A 366 6.09 11.59 -2.06
CA LYS A 366 6.92 11.70 -3.26
C LYS A 366 6.94 13.15 -3.78
N GLU A 367 5.76 13.77 -3.83
CA GLU A 367 5.56 15.19 -4.12
C GLU A 367 5.58 16.07 -2.83
N GLY A 368 6.31 15.62 -1.81
CA GLY A 368 6.52 16.32 -0.55
C GLY A 368 7.76 17.21 -0.54
N SER A 369 8.05 17.78 0.62
CA SER A 369 9.19 18.68 0.86
C SER A 369 10.30 17.98 1.64
N TYR A 370 11.57 18.28 1.33
CA TYR A 370 12.71 17.86 2.16
C TYR A 370 12.68 18.43 3.59
N LEU A 371 11.78 19.37 3.86
CA LEU A 371 11.57 19.92 5.20
C LEU A 371 10.45 19.20 5.99
N ASP A 372 9.79 18.20 5.44
CA ASP A 372 8.63 17.57 6.08
C ASP A 372 8.99 16.96 7.43
N LEU A 373 10.06 16.14 7.49
CA LEU A 373 10.55 15.55 8.73
C LEU A 373 10.87 16.63 9.78
N PHE A 374 11.59 17.67 9.39
CA PHE A 374 12.01 18.72 10.31
C PHE A 374 10.82 19.52 10.85
N LYS A 375 9.83 19.82 10.02
CA LYS A 375 8.58 20.50 10.42
C LYS A 375 7.70 19.65 11.33
N SER A 376 7.83 18.32 11.28
CA SER A 376 7.07 17.39 12.12
C SER A 376 7.63 17.24 13.54
N ILE A 377 8.87 17.74 13.80
CA ILE A 377 9.50 17.67 15.11
C ILE A 377 8.85 18.69 16.05
N ARG A 378 8.40 18.23 17.21
CA ARG A 378 7.74 19.00 18.25
C ARG A 378 8.25 18.60 19.63
N PRO A 379 8.12 19.46 20.65
CA PRO A 379 8.62 19.14 21.99
C PRO A 379 8.10 17.80 22.55
N ASP A 380 6.85 17.44 22.27
CA ASP A 380 6.21 16.23 22.76
C ASP A 380 6.72 14.94 22.08
N ASN A 381 7.26 15.01 20.87
CA ASN A 381 7.74 13.84 20.13
C ASN A 381 9.28 13.71 20.03
N ILE A 382 10.02 14.70 20.51
CA ILE A 382 11.50 14.60 20.59
C ILE A 382 11.96 13.33 21.31
N PRO A 383 11.39 12.95 22.48
CA PRO A 383 11.79 11.71 23.13
C PRO A 383 11.60 10.47 22.24
N SER A 384 10.49 10.40 21.50
CA SER A 384 10.20 9.30 20.58
C SER A 384 11.23 9.20 19.45
N TYR A 385 11.61 10.34 18.85
CA TYR A 385 12.67 10.37 17.84
C TYR A 385 14.03 9.94 18.39
N LEU A 386 14.41 10.44 19.57
CA LEU A 386 15.68 10.08 20.21
C LEU A 386 15.73 8.60 20.58
N GLY A 387 14.61 8.05 21.06
CA GLY A 387 14.50 6.62 21.37
C GLY A 387 14.72 5.73 20.15
N VAL A 388 14.06 6.03 19.04
CA VAL A 388 14.22 5.28 17.79
C VAL A 388 15.59 5.52 17.17
N ALA A 389 16.12 6.73 17.16
CA ALA A 389 17.47 7.01 16.67
C ALA A 389 18.55 6.18 17.40
N ALA A 390 18.36 5.92 18.69
CA ALA A 390 19.29 5.10 19.48
C ALA A 390 19.10 3.59 19.25
N GLN A 391 17.86 3.12 19.05
CA GLN A 391 17.54 1.70 18.90
C GLN A 391 17.69 1.22 17.46
N GLU A 392 17.33 2.05 16.48
CA GLU A 392 17.27 1.73 15.05
C GLU A 392 18.42 2.40 14.26
N PHE A 393 19.56 2.61 14.92
CA PHE A 393 20.71 3.24 14.26
C PHE A 393 21.21 2.43 13.06
N ASP A 394 21.29 1.11 13.19
CA ASP A 394 21.74 0.21 12.12
C ASP A 394 20.74 0.21 10.95
N LEU A 395 19.44 0.23 11.23
CA LEU A 395 18.40 0.38 10.21
C LEU A 395 18.56 1.72 9.46
N THR A 396 18.71 2.82 10.19
CA THR A 396 18.89 4.14 9.59
C THR A 396 20.15 4.19 8.72
N LYS A 397 21.26 3.65 9.21
CA LYS A 397 22.50 3.53 8.46
C LYS A 397 22.33 2.71 7.18
N TYR A 398 21.64 1.55 7.28
CA TYR A 398 21.32 0.72 6.14
C TYR A 398 20.54 1.51 5.08
N LEU A 399 19.43 2.15 5.46
CA LEU A 399 18.57 2.90 4.54
C LEU A 399 19.30 4.07 3.86
N VAL A 400 20.18 4.77 4.58
CA VAL A 400 21.03 5.82 3.99
C VAL A 400 22.04 5.22 3.00
N THR A 401 22.64 4.08 3.33
CA THR A 401 23.59 3.41 2.45
C THR A 401 22.91 2.93 1.15
N GLU A 402 21.67 2.43 1.24
CA GLU A 402 20.90 1.99 0.08
C GLU A 402 20.60 3.13 -0.91
N VAL A 403 20.33 4.34 -0.41
CA VAL A 403 20.12 5.52 -1.29
C VAL A 403 21.38 5.88 -2.06
N LEU A 404 22.55 5.65 -1.47
CA LEU A 404 23.86 5.99 -2.04
C LEU A 404 24.37 4.94 -3.05
N LYS A 405 23.72 3.77 -3.15
CA LYS A 405 24.09 2.77 -4.15
C LYS A 405 23.79 3.30 -5.56
N ASP A 406 24.71 3.10 -6.47
CA ASP A 406 24.52 3.29 -7.89
C ASP A 406 23.62 2.19 -8.49
N GLN A 407 23.30 2.32 -9.77
CA GLN A 407 22.48 1.32 -10.47
C GLN A 407 23.21 -0.04 -10.55
N ASP A 408 24.52 -0.05 -10.74
CA ASP A 408 25.30 -1.30 -10.87
C ASP A 408 25.16 -2.16 -9.62
N LYS A 409 25.27 -1.57 -8.42
CA LYS A 409 25.10 -2.29 -7.16
C LYS A 409 23.66 -2.78 -6.93
N ARG A 410 22.65 -2.05 -7.46
CA ARG A 410 21.26 -2.56 -7.44
C ARG A 410 21.09 -3.73 -8.39
N MET A 411 21.72 -3.67 -9.55
CA MET A 411 21.73 -4.76 -10.52
C MET A 411 22.36 -6.04 -9.96
N ASP A 412 23.33 -5.94 -9.05
CA ASP A 412 23.93 -7.13 -8.41
C ASP A 412 22.87 -7.91 -7.61
N ALA A 413 21.99 -7.23 -6.88
CA ALA A 413 20.88 -7.90 -6.18
C ALA A 413 19.83 -8.49 -7.16
N LEU A 414 19.60 -7.86 -8.31
CA LEU A 414 18.77 -8.45 -9.36
C LEU A 414 19.41 -9.71 -9.94
N ARG A 415 20.74 -9.75 -10.10
CA ARG A 415 21.45 -10.91 -10.63
C ARG A 415 21.39 -12.14 -9.70
N GLU A 416 21.10 -11.97 -8.41
CA GLU A 416 20.77 -13.10 -7.54
C GLU A 416 19.46 -13.80 -7.99
N TYR A 417 18.52 -13.05 -8.58
CA TYR A 417 17.26 -13.55 -9.13
C TYR A 417 17.38 -13.91 -10.61
N MET A 418 18.02 -13.09 -11.38
CA MET A 418 18.13 -13.18 -12.83
C MET A 418 19.61 -13.01 -13.24
N PRO A 419 20.42 -14.11 -13.23
CA PRO A 419 21.88 -14.03 -13.35
C PRO A 419 22.40 -13.30 -14.59
N GLU A 420 21.67 -13.36 -15.72
CA GLU A 420 22.04 -12.71 -16.98
C GLU A 420 21.48 -11.28 -17.14
N ALA A 421 20.94 -10.67 -16.09
CA ALA A 421 20.39 -9.31 -16.18
C ALA A 421 21.44 -8.28 -16.63
N GLN A 422 21.12 -7.51 -17.68
CA GLN A 422 21.98 -6.49 -18.26
C GLN A 422 21.54 -5.09 -17.80
N ASN A 423 22.50 -4.22 -17.47
CA ASN A 423 22.22 -2.87 -16.97
C ASN A 423 21.38 -2.03 -17.95
N GLY A 424 21.56 -2.22 -19.25
CA GLY A 424 20.88 -1.47 -20.30
C GLY A 424 19.38 -1.74 -20.41
N ASP A 425 18.91 -2.88 -19.85
CA ASP A 425 17.49 -3.27 -19.91
C ASP A 425 16.66 -2.71 -18.73
N TRP A 426 17.30 -2.02 -17.80
CA TRP A 426 16.66 -1.59 -16.54
C TRP A 426 16.92 -0.12 -16.24
N GLU A 427 15.90 0.56 -15.75
CA GLU A 427 16.00 1.92 -15.23
C GLU A 427 15.60 1.98 -13.75
N THR A 428 16.22 2.89 -13.00
CA THR A 428 15.84 3.12 -11.60
C THR A 428 14.69 4.12 -11.55
N ILE A 429 13.58 3.75 -10.91
CA ILE A 429 12.44 4.62 -10.67
C ILE A 429 12.18 4.81 -9.17
N VAL A 430 11.61 5.97 -8.82
CA VAL A 430 11.25 6.28 -7.43
C VAL A 430 9.85 5.71 -7.14
N ALA A 431 9.76 4.87 -6.12
CA ALA A 431 8.50 4.33 -5.58
C ALA A 431 7.74 5.36 -4.73
N GLY A 432 6.59 4.98 -4.22
CA GLY A 432 5.87 5.76 -3.22
C GLY A 432 6.63 5.90 -1.91
N GLN A 433 6.43 7.04 -1.24
CA GLN A 433 6.99 7.28 0.08
C GLN A 433 6.14 6.59 1.16
N ARG A 434 6.80 6.15 2.23
CA ARG A 434 6.15 5.56 3.41
C ARG A 434 6.63 6.30 4.65
N VAL A 435 5.71 6.60 5.55
CA VAL A 435 6.05 7.14 6.86
C VAL A 435 5.64 6.12 7.90
N GLN A 436 6.63 5.40 8.44
CA GLN A 436 6.40 4.46 9.53
C GLN A 436 6.11 5.23 10.82
N VAL A 437 5.31 4.62 11.67
CA VAL A 437 4.87 5.25 12.92
C VAL A 437 5.89 5.00 14.01
N ILE A 438 6.33 6.08 14.66
CA ILE A 438 7.02 5.98 15.94
C ILE A 438 5.99 6.26 17.04
N LYS A 439 5.76 5.29 17.90
CA LYS A 439 4.94 5.46 19.11
C LYS A 439 5.79 5.84 20.31
N PRO A 440 5.29 6.70 21.20
CA PRO A 440 5.96 6.94 22.46
C PRO A 440 6.02 5.65 23.29
N ALA A 441 7.16 5.38 23.90
CA ALA A 441 7.39 4.24 24.78
C ALA A 441 7.93 4.74 26.13
N GLY A 442 7.71 3.95 27.18
CA GLY A 442 8.26 4.25 28.51
C GLY A 442 9.79 4.11 28.56
N PHE A 443 10.39 4.63 29.65
CA PHE A 443 11.81 4.42 29.95
C PHE A 443 12.14 2.91 29.99
N PRO A 444 13.26 2.44 29.39
CA PRO A 444 14.36 3.22 28.79
C PRO A 444 14.21 3.48 27.27
N LYS A 445 13.16 3.00 26.63
CA LYS A 445 13.05 3.02 25.14
C LYS A 445 12.67 4.37 24.57
N PHE A 446 11.81 5.14 25.26
CA PHE A 446 11.26 6.44 24.86
C PHE A 446 10.44 6.45 23.56
N GLY A 447 10.78 5.64 22.56
CA GLY A 447 10.08 5.46 21.30
C GLY A 447 10.18 4.02 20.82
N SER A 448 9.17 3.56 20.04
CA SER A 448 9.13 2.28 19.36
C SER A 448 8.73 2.48 17.90
N LEU A 449 9.51 1.95 16.97
CA LEU A 449 9.19 1.97 15.54
C LEU A 449 8.20 0.84 15.24
N GLU A 450 7.05 1.20 14.70
CA GLU A 450 5.99 0.25 14.34
C GLU A 450 6.00 0.00 12.83
N PHE A 451 5.99 -1.26 12.45
CA PHE A 451 5.86 -1.69 11.05
C PHE A 451 4.41 -2.13 10.79
N GLY A 452 3.85 -1.65 9.69
CA GLY A 452 2.48 -1.94 9.28
C GLY A 452 1.54 -0.73 9.39
N THR A 453 0.24 -1.01 9.37
CA THR A 453 -0.82 0.00 9.37
C THR A 453 -1.37 0.19 10.78
N THR A 454 -1.51 1.44 11.22
CA THR A 454 -2.12 1.79 12.49
C THR A 454 -3.35 2.67 12.25
N LEU A 455 -4.52 2.19 12.66
CA LEU A 455 -5.76 2.96 12.64
C LEU A 455 -5.86 3.79 13.92
N ILE A 456 -6.09 5.09 13.78
CA ILE A 456 -6.25 6.05 14.87
C ILE A 456 -7.63 6.71 14.74
N ASN A 457 -8.34 6.82 15.85
CA ASN A 457 -9.59 7.57 15.96
C ASN A 457 -9.67 8.28 17.32
N ASN A 458 -10.50 9.34 17.41
CA ASN A 458 -10.85 9.93 18.71
C ASN A 458 -11.84 9.04 19.48
N SER A 459 -12.04 9.35 20.74
CA SER A 459 -12.96 8.60 21.62
C SER A 459 -14.41 8.63 21.15
N GLU A 460 -14.82 9.71 20.51
CA GLU A 460 -16.19 9.95 20.03
C GLU A 460 -16.46 9.31 18.67
N GLY A 461 -15.44 8.74 17.99
CA GLY A 461 -15.59 8.12 16.68
C GLY A 461 -15.90 9.10 15.53
N THR A 462 -15.63 10.40 15.70
CA THR A 462 -16.00 11.44 14.72
C THR A 462 -14.85 11.86 13.80
N ILE A 463 -13.62 11.44 14.12
CA ILE A 463 -12.43 11.58 13.26
C ILE A 463 -11.60 10.32 13.36
N ALA A 464 -11.13 9.87 12.21
CA ALA A 464 -10.19 8.76 12.13
C ALA A 464 -9.13 9.03 11.06
N GLY A 465 -8.03 8.30 11.14
CA GLY A 465 -6.97 8.34 10.14
C GLY A 465 -6.14 7.08 10.15
N LEU A 466 -5.39 6.90 9.08
CA LEU A 466 -4.55 5.74 8.88
C LEU A 466 -3.09 6.19 8.83
N LEU A 467 -2.25 5.56 9.65
CA LEU A 467 -0.82 5.81 9.72
C LEU A 467 -0.05 4.54 9.36
N GLY A 468 1.18 4.71 8.87
CA GLY A 468 2.07 3.59 8.54
C GLY A 468 1.93 3.10 7.11
N ALA A 469 2.31 1.83 6.87
CA ALA A 469 2.42 1.26 5.54
C ALA A 469 1.96 -0.21 5.48
N SER A 470 2.06 -0.79 4.28
CA SER A 470 1.72 -2.16 3.86
C SER A 470 1.56 -3.23 4.98
N PRO A 471 0.57 -4.15 4.81
CA PRO A 471 -0.11 -4.53 3.55
C PRO A 471 -1.39 -3.74 3.22
N GLY A 472 -1.50 -2.49 3.65
CA GLY A 472 -2.72 -1.68 3.65
C GLY A 472 -3.62 -1.76 2.41
N ALA A 473 -3.09 -1.52 1.20
CA ALA A 473 -3.93 -1.36 -0.01
C ALA A 473 -4.73 -2.62 -0.37
N SER A 474 -4.10 -3.80 -0.37
CA SER A 474 -4.77 -5.07 -0.73
C SER A 474 -5.84 -5.52 0.28
N ILE A 475 -5.77 -5.02 1.51
CA ILE A 475 -6.72 -5.31 2.58
C ILE A 475 -7.50 -4.07 3.02
N ALA A 476 -7.56 -3.04 2.17
CA ALA A 476 -8.25 -1.79 2.48
C ALA A 476 -9.71 -1.98 2.93
N PRO A 477 -10.54 -2.83 2.28
CA PRO A 477 -11.89 -3.09 2.76
C PRO A 477 -11.95 -3.61 4.20
N SER A 478 -11.07 -4.55 4.57
CA SER A 478 -11.00 -5.06 5.94
C SER A 478 -10.59 -3.98 6.95
N ALA A 479 -9.64 -3.09 6.57
CA ALA A 479 -9.24 -1.97 7.42
C ALA A 479 -10.37 -0.93 7.57
N MET A 480 -11.17 -0.71 6.52
CA MET A 480 -12.31 0.22 6.58
C MET A 480 -13.46 -0.36 7.41
N ILE A 481 -13.71 -1.67 7.36
CA ILE A 481 -14.66 -2.32 8.28
C ILE A 481 -14.24 -2.09 9.74
N GLU A 482 -12.97 -2.33 10.08
CA GLU A 482 -12.45 -2.08 11.43
C GLU A 482 -12.62 -0.60 11.83
N LEU A 483 -12.44 0.34 10.89
CA LEU A 483 -12.70 1.75 11.12
C LEU A 483 -14.17 2.02 11.41
N LEU A 484 -15.08 1.44 10.62
CA LEU A 484 -16.52 1.60 10.83
C LEU A 484 -16.96 1.04 12.19
N GLU A 485 -16.46 -0.11 12.59
CA GLU A 485 -16.70 -0.70 13.91
C GLU A 485 -16.24 0.21 15.06
N ARG A 486 -15.09 0.88 14.90
CA ARG A 486 -14.55 1.80 15.92
C ARG A 486 -15.28 3.14 15.97
N CYS A 487 -15.74 3.65 14.82
CA CYS A 487 -16.29 4.99 14.72
C CYS A 487 -17.83 5.03 14.73
N PHE A 488 -18.48 3.96 14.31
CA PHE A 488 -19.93 3.90 14.10
C PHE A 488 -20.55 2.68 14.76
N GLY A 489 -20.03 2.27 15.94
CA GLY A 489 -20.44 1.04 16.62
C GLY A 489 -21.94 0.82 16.73
N ASP A 490 -22.72 1.88 17.06
CA ASP A 490 -24.18 1.79 17.17
C ASP A 490 -24.84 1.52 15.80
N ARG A 491 -24.29 2.05 14.72
CA ARG A 491 -24.81 1.83 13.35
C ARG A 491 -24.43 0.47 12.78
N MET A 492 -23.40 -0.19 13.31
CA MET A 492 -23.00 -1.51 12.83
C MET A 492 -24.11 -2.55 12.94
N ILE A 493 -25.05 -2.37 13.89
CA ILE A 493 -26.23 -3.22 14.03
C ILE A 493 -27.18 -3.00 12.83
N GLU A 494 -27.43 -1.72 12.46
CA GLU A 494 -28.29 -1.34 11.34
C GLU A 494 -27.66 -1.74 9.99
N TRP A 495 -26.34 -1.65 9.88
CA TRP A 495 -25.57 -1.98 8.68
C TRP A 495 -25.28 -3.48 8.52
N GLY A 496 -25.55 -4.29 9.54
CA GLY A 496 -25.13 -5.70 9.59
C GLY A 496 -25.55 -6.53 8.40
N ASP A 497 -26.78 -6.36 7.91
CA ASP A 497 -27.28 -7.10 6.74
C ASP A 497 -26.65 -6.56 5.44
N LYS A 498 -26.54 -5.24 5.27
CA LYS A 498 -25.84 -4.65 4.11
C LYS A 498 -24.36 -5.08 4.05
N LEU A 499 -23.69 -5.17 5.21
CA LEU A 499 -22.31 -5.66 5.28
C LEU A 499 -22.20 -7.13 4.87
N LYS A 500 -23.17 -7.98 5.24
CA LYS A 500 -23.19 -9.39 4.81
C LYS A 500 -23.53 -9.55 3.32
N ASP A 501 -24.36 -8.66 2.76
CA ASP A 501 -24.64 -8.63 1.33
C ASP A 501 -23.38 -8.27 0.55
N MET A 502 -22.64 -7.24 0.98
CA MET A 502 -21.37 -6.85 0.36
C MET A 502 -20.28 -7.92 0.57
N ILE A 503 -20.23 -8.49 1.76
CA ILE A 503 -19.15 -9.38 2.22
C ILE A 503 -19.77 -10.56 2.96
N PRO A 504 -20.17 -11.64 2.26
CA PRO A 504 -20.84 -12.80 2.87
C PRO A 504 -20.07 -13.48 4.01
N SER A 505 -18.75 -13.27 4.07
CA SER A 505 -17.92 -13.73 5.19
C SER A 505 -17.84 -12.74 6.37
N TYR A 506 -18.56 -11.61 6.33
CA TYR A 506 -18.54 -10.66 7.45
C TYR A 506 -18.96 -11.32 8.77
N GLY A 507 -18.14 -11.16 9.80
CA GLY A 507 -18.34 -11.77 11.11
C GLY A 507 -17.96 -13.26 11.21
N LYS A 508 -17.41 -13.87 10.14
CA LYS A 508 -16.98 -15.28 10.09
C LYS A 508 -15.49 -15.39 9.81
N LYS A 509 -14.91 -16.52 10.23
CA LYS A 509 -13.52 -16.89 9.89
C LYS A 509 -13.56 -17.92 8.77
N LEU A 510 -13.14 -17.53 7.56
CA LEU A 510 -13.16 -18.40 6.37
C LEU A 510 -12.30 -19.65 6.57
N ALA A 511 -11.21 -19.57 7.32
CA ALA A 511 -10.39 -20.72 7.69
C ALA A 511 -11.18 -21.84 8.42
N SER A 512 -12.27 -21.49 9.10
CA SER A 512 -13.15 -22.41 9.82
C SER A 512 -14.44 -22.76 9.08
N GLU A 513 -14.66 -22.19 7.88
CA GLU A 513 -15.88 -22.29 7.07
C GLU A 513 -15.54 -22.72 5.62
N PRO A 514 -14.97 -23.92 5.38
CA PRO A 514 -14.48 -24.32 4.05
C PRO A 514 -15.52 -24.21 2.95
N ALA A 515 -16.76 -24.61 3.20
CA ALA A 515 -17.84 -24.54 2.21
C ALA A 515 -18.17 -23.08 1.82
N LEU A 516 -18.15 -22.15 2.79
CA LEU A 516 -18.34 -20.73 2.50
C LEU A 516 -17.14 -20.18 1.71
N PHE A 517 -15.92 -20.61 2.05
CA PHE A 517 -14.72 -20.22 1.32
C PHE A 517 -14.82 -20.67 -0.15
N GLU A 518 -15.10 -21.93 -0.42
CA GLU A 518 -15.24 -22.46 -1.78
C GLU A 518 -16.30 -21.71 -2.58
N GLN A 519 -17.46 -21.45 -1.97
CA GLN A 519 -18.54 -20.70 -2.60
C GLN A 519 -18.09 -19.27 -2.97
N GLN A 520 -17.47 -18.55 -2.02
CA GLN A 520 -17.03 -17.18 -2.27
C GLN A 520 -15.82 -17.12 -3.19
N TRP A 521 -14.95 -18.10 -3.13
CA TRP A 521 -13.84 -18.24 -4.06
C TRP A 521 -14.34 -18.34 -5.50
N ALA A 522 -15.24 -19.28 -5.79
CA ALA A 522 -15.83 -19.47 -7.13
C ALA A 522 -16.57 -18.20 -7.61
N ARG A 523 -17.38 -17.57 -6.73
CA ARG A 523 -18.04 -16.30 -7.05
C ARG A 523 -17.05 -15.23 -7.45
N THR A 524 -16.02 -15.00 -6.62
CA THR A 524 -15.07 -13.92 -6.84
C THR A 524 -14.11 -14.17 -7.99
N GLN A 525 -13.74 -15.44 -8.27
CA GLN A 525 -12.99 -15.81 -9.48
C GLN A 525 -13.75 -15.41 -10.73
N LYS A 526 -15.02 -15.79 -10.81
CA LYS A 526 -15.88 -15.49 -11.95
C LYS A 526 -16.15 -13.98 -12.09
N THR A 527 -16.60 -13.32 -11.02
CA THR A 527 -17.00 -11.90 -11.07
C THR A 527 -15.82 -10.99 -11.39
N LEU A 528 -14.64 -11.28 -10.82
CA LEU A 528 -13.42 -10.51 -11.07
C LEU A 528 -12.65 -10.99 -12.33
N LYS A 529 -13.22 -11.93 -13.11
CA LYS A 529 -12.64 -12.48 -14.35
C LYS A 529 -11.22 -13.04 -14.14
N LEU A 530 -10.97 -13.70 -13.01
CA LEU A 530 -9.64 -14.23 -12.66
C LEU A 530 -9.39 -15.64 -13.21
N GLU A 531 -10.40 -16.30 -13.78
CA GLU A 531 -10.30 -17.59 -14.48
C GLU A 531 -9.76 -17.43 -15.91
N GLU A 532 -9.81 -16.22 -16.46
CA GLU A 532 -9.37 -15.87 -17.81
C GLU A 532 -7.94 -15.33 -17.75
N ALA A 533 -6.95 -16.16 -17.98
CA ALA A 533 -5.55 -15.77 -18.09
C ALA A 533 -5.20 -15.22 -19.48
#